data_bd63e95fb99a64ee66069007fcda6ad7
#
_entry.id   bd63e95fb99a64ee66069007fcda6ad7
#
_cell.length_a   1.000
_cell.length_b   1.000
_cell.length_c   1.000
_cell.angle_alpha   90.00
_cell.angle_beta   90.00
_cell.angle_gamma   90.00
#
_symmetry.space_group_name_H-M   'P 1'
#
loop_
_entity.id
_entity.type
_entity.pdbx_description
1 polymer ?
#
loop_
_entity_poly.entity_id
_entity_poly.type
_entity_poly.pdbx_seq_one_letter_code
_entity_poly.pdbx_strand_id
1 'polypeptide(L)'
;MDETAQAVLADATESAVVVLAPDVDPVVGPHRGQFDVSASWGVPAHLSVIYPFVTPRQVDDAVLSGLADVLCTVPGFDCTFTDTAWFGEEMLYLVPDPEEPFRRLTARVHEAFPDHPPYRGAHGDPVPHLSIGQRRQGDLAGLREAEEALRAQLPIRTSVETAALYAGTREPGSWQLVRTFPLGRPAG
;
A
#
# COMPACT_ATOMS: atom_id res chain seq x y z
N MET A 1 -9.74 1.39 -20.77
CA MET A 1 -10.26 1.19 -19.38
C MET A 1 -11.59 0.46 -19.48
N ASP A 2 -11.83 -0.58 -18.64
CA ASP A 2 -13.10 -1.31 -18.65
C ASP A 2 -14.19 -0.59 -17.85
N GLU A 3 -15.45 -1.06 -18.00
CA GLU A 3 -16.62 -0.43 -17.39
C GLU A 3 -16.60 -0.46 -15.84
N THR A 4 -16.03 -1.53 -15.27
CA THR A 4 -15.90 -1.69 -13.80
C THR A 4 -14.94 -0.66 -13.23
N ALA A 5 -13.76 -0.50 -13.84
CA ALA A 5 -12.79 0.51 -13.44
C ALA A 5 -13.34 1.94 -13.57
N GLN A 6 -14.12 2.21 -14.64
CA GLN A 6 -14.77 3.51 -14.82
C GLN A 6 -15.79 3.79 -13.70
N ALA A 7 -16.59 2.80 -13.32
CA ALA A 7 -17.57 2.95 -12.24
C ALA A 7 -16.88 3.25 -10.90
N VAL A 8 -15.82 2.49 -10.55
CA VAL A 8 -15.04 2.73 -9.33
C VAL A 8 -14.47 4.15 -9.29
N LEU A 9 -13.88 4.61 -10.39
CA LEU A 9 -13.27 5.95 -10.47
C LEU A 9 -14.30 7.09 -10.43
N ALA A 10 -15.52 6.85 -10.92
CA ALA A 10 -16.58 7.86 -10.94
C ALA A 10 -17.05 8.22 -9.52
N ASP A 11 -17.12 7.24 -8.63
CA ASP A 11 -17.63 7.37 -7.26
C ASP A 11 -16.53 7.70 -6.24
N ALA A 12 -15.25 7.50 -6.61
CA ALA A 12 -14.12 7.71 -5.74
C ALA A 12 -13.70 9.19 -5.62
N THR A 13 -13.09 9.53 -4.48
CA THR A 13 -12.49 10.85 -4.20
C THR A 13 -10.98 10.80 -4.07
N GLU A 14 -10.42 9.64 -3.77
CA GLU A 14 -8.99 9.42 -3.59
C GLU A 14 -8.54 8.15 -4.33
N SER A 15 -7.27 8.11 -4.71
CA SER A 15 -6.65 6.92 -5.28
C SER A 15 -5.25 6.68 -4.68
N ALA A 16 -4.78 5.44 -4.77
CA ALA A 16 -3.46 5.03 -4.30
C ALA A 16 -2.88 3.94 -5.21
N VAL A 17 -1.56 3.97 -5.39
CA VAL A 17 -0.82 2.83 -5.92
C VAL A 17 -0.24 2.06 -4.74
N VAL A 18 -0.52 0.77 -4.66
CA VAL A 18 -0.15 -0.09 -3.54
C VAL A 18 0.48 -1.40 -4.02
N VAL A 19 1.31 -2.00 -3.20
CA VAL A 19 1.72 -3.40 -3.29
C VAL A 19 0.89 -4.19 -2.29
N LEU A 20 0.09 -5.14 -2.77
CA LEU A 20 -0.68 -6.02 -1.90
C LEU A 20 0.22 -7.10 -1.29
N ALA A 21 -0.07 -7.50 -0.07
CA ALA A 21 0.63 -8.56 0.66
C ALA A 21 -0.34 -9.65 1.14
N PRO A 22 -0.90 -10.46 0.21
CA PRO A 22 -1.96 -11.43 0.54
C PRO A 22 -1.48 -12.52 1.51
N ASP A 23 -0.21 -12.91 1.46
CA ASP A 23 0.36 -13.93 2.37
C ASP A 23 0.43 -13.42 3.82
N VAL A 24 0.44 -12.10 4.02
CA VAL A 24 0.53 -11.45 5.33
C VAL A 24 -0.86 -11.19 5.91
N ASP A 25 -1.85 -11.03 5.06
CA ASP A 25 -3.21 -10.64 5.44
C ASP A 25 -3.87 -11.58 6.48
N PRO A 26 -3.72 -12.92 6.42
CA PRO A 26 -4.26 -13.81 7.46
C PRO A 26 -3.71 -13.53 8.87
N VAL A 27 -2.47 -13.04 8.98
CA VAL A 27 -1.81 -12.73 10.25
C VAL A 27 -2.16 -11.34 10.73
N VAL A 28 -2.13 -10.34 9.84
CA VAL A 28 -2.34 -8.93 10.22
C VAL A 28 -3.79 -8.49 10.16
N GLY A 29 -4.62 -9.17 9.38
CA GLY A 29 -6.01 -8.79 9.11
C GLY A 29 -6.86 -8.59 10.38
N PRO A 30 -6.83 -9.49 11.38
CA PRO A 30 -7.55 -9.30 12.63
C PRO A 30 -7.16 -8.01 13.37
N HIS A 31 -5.87 -7.66 13.40
CA HIS A 31 -5.36 -6.46 14.05
C HIS A 31 -5.69 -5.21 13.24
N ARG A 32 -5.49 -5.27 11.91
CA ARG A 32 -5.86 -4.18 11.00
C ARG A 32 -7.36 -3.88 11.04
N GLY A 33 -8.20 -4.89 11.09
CA GLY A 33 -9.64 -4.71 11.21
C GLY A 33 -10.07 -3.93 12.47
N GLN A 34 -9.26 -3.98 13.52
CA GLN A 34 -9.51 -3.28 14.78
C GLN A 34 -8.85 -1.88 14.82
N PHE A 35 -7.63 -1.73 14.27
CA PHE A 35 -6.78 -0.58 14.53
C PHE A 35 -6.38 0.21 13.27
N ASP A 36 -6.69 -0.27 12.06
CA ASP A 36 -6.31 0.41 10.82
C ASP A 36 -7.55 0.86 10.03
N VAL A 37 -7.72 2.18 9.93
CA VAL A 37 -8.84 2.77 9.20
C VAL A 37 -8.88 2.35 7.73
N SER A 38 -7.72 2.11 7.09
CA SER A 38 -7.69 1.68 5.68
C SER A 38 -8.28 0.29 5.47
N ALA A 39 -8.17 -0.59 6.47
CA ALA A 39 -8.85 -1.88 6.46
C ALA A 39 -10.38 -1.72 6.48
N SER A 40 -10.90 -0.78 7.26
CA SER A 40 -12.34 -0.49 7.27
C SER A 40 -12.85 0.06 5.94
N TRP A 41 -12.01 0.77 5.19
CA TRP A 41 -12.34 1.26 3.85
C TRP A 41 -12.32 0.17 2.78
N GLY A 42 -11.82 -1.03 3.10
CA GLY A 42 -11.78 -2.18 2.20
C GLY A 42 -10.41 -2.41 1.53
N VAL A 43 -9.34 -1.71 1.97
CA VAL A 43 -8.00 -1.95 1.43
C VAL A 43 -7.35 -3.14 2.13
N PRO A 44 -7.00 -4.23 1.41
CA PRO A 44 -6.29 -5.38 1.97
C PRO A 44 -4.94 -5.01 2.58
N ALA A 45 -4.24 -5.95 3.20
CA ALA A 45 -2.87 -5.73 3.68
C ALA A 45 -1.97 -5.28 2.53
N HIS A 46 -1.30 -4.13 2.69
CA HIS A 46 -0.54 -3.50 1.62
C HIS A 46 0.59 -2.61 2.11
N LEU A 47 1.53 -2.33 1.22
CA LEU A 47 2.48 -1.22 1.33
C LEU A 47 2.09 -0.15 0.32
N SER A 48 2.03 1.11 0.75
CA SER A 48 1.76 2.23 -0.16
C SER A 48 3.00 2.54 -1.00
N VAL A 49 2.85 2.51 -2.32
CA VAL A 49 3.85 3.03 -3.26
C VAL A 49 3.70 4.54 -3.35
N ILE A 50 2.48 5.01 -3.56
CA ILE A 50 2.16 6.44 -3.56
C ILE A 50 0.70 6.66 -3.12
N TYR A 51 0.52 7.57 -2.15
CA TYR A 51 -0.78 8.03 -1.68
C TYR A 51 -0.70 9.47 -1.17
N PRO A 52 -1.68 10.32 -1.48
CA PRO A 52 -2.66 10.11 -2.55
C PRO A 52 -2.00 10.12 -3.93
N PHE A 53 -2.62 9.45 -4.90
CA PHE A 53 -2.19 9.47 -6.29
C PHE A 53 -3.03 10.45 -7.11
N VAL A 54 -3.18 10.23 -8.40
CA VAL A 54 -3.97 11.05 -9.32
C VAL A 54 -5.43 11.08 -8.87
N THR A 55 -6.07 12.26 -8.92
CA THR A 55 -7.51 12.39 -8.62
C THR A 55 -8.31 11.39 -9.48
N PRO A 56 -9.21 10.58 -8.91
CA PRO A 56 -9.87 9.49 -9.64
C PRO A 56 -10.50 9.90 -10.99
N ARG A 57 -11.13 11.07 -11.06
CA ARG A 57 -11.72 11.58 -12.30
C ARG A 57 -10.70 11.97 -13.39
N GLN A 58 -9.44 12.07 -13.05
CA GLN A 58 -8.32 12.36 -13.96
C GLN A 58 -7.57 11.09 -14.37
N VAL A 59 -7.93 9.94 -13.81
CA VAL A 59 -7.34 8.64 -14.18
C VAL A 59 -7.96 8.20 -15.50
N ASP A 60 -7.19 8.34 -16.58
CA ASP A 60 -7.55 7.94 -17.94
C ASP A 60 -6.61 6.85 -18.47
N ASP A 61 -6.78 6.48 -19.73
CA ASP A 61 -5.93 5.45 -20.37
C ASP A 61 -4.45 5.89 -20.45
N ALA A 62 -4.16 7.19 -20.53
CA ALA A 62 -2.80 7.70 -20.55
C ALA A 62 -2.13 7.53 -19.18
N VAL A 63 -2.85 7.85 -18.08
CA VAL A 63 -2.38 7.63 -16.70
C VAL A 63 -2.15 6.13 -16.46
N LEU A 64 -3.09 5.27 -16.86
CA LEU A 64 -2.96 3.82 -16.69
C LEU A 64 -1.81 3.23 -17.50
N SER A 65 -1.58 3.71 -18.74
CA SER A 65 -0.46 3.28 -19.56
C SER A 65 0.87 3.76 -18.97
N GLY A 66 0.98 5.01 -18.59
CA GLY A 66 2.18 5.56 -17.96
C GLY A 66 2.54 4.84 -16.66
N LEU A 67 1.52 4.46 -15.86
CA LEU A 67 1.74 3.67 -14.65
C LEU A 67 2.23 2.25 -14.97
N ALA A 68 1.67 1.60 -16.00
CA ALA A 68 2.12 0.28 -16.47
C ALA A 68 3.57 0.34 -16.96
N ASP A 69 3.91 1.35 -17.78
CA ASP A 69 5.24 1.53 -18.36
C ASP A 69 6.31 1.73 -17.27
N VAL A 70 5.99 2.47 -16.21
CA VAL A 70 6.95 2.71 -15.13
C VAL A 70 7.08 1.52 -14.20
N LEU A 71 5.98 0.86 -13.84
CA LEU A 71 5.99 -0.28 -12.92
C LEU A 71 6.71 -1.50 -13.52
N CYS A 72 6.56 -1.75 -14.82
CA CYS A 72 7.26 -2.84 -15.50
C CYS A 72 8.79 -2.65 -15.57
N THR A 73 9.33 -1.46 -15.26
CA THR A 73 10.79 -1.23 -15.17
C THR A 73 11.39 -1.72 -13.85
N VAL A 74 10.58 -1.99 -12.83
CA VAL A 74 11.04 -2.50 -11.54
C VAL A 74 10.81 -4.01 -11.51
N PRO A 75 11.87 -4.83 -11.38
CA PRO A 75 11.72 -6.28 -11.29
C PRO A 75 10.89 -6.70 -10.10
N GLY A 76 10.10 -7.77 -10.25
CA GLY A 76 9.49 -8.45 -9.11
C GLY A 76 10.55 -8.95 -8.12
N PHE A 77 10.21 -9.06 -6.85
CA PHE A 77 11.15 -9.38 -5.78
C PHE A 77 10.46 -10.11 -4.62
N ASP A 78 11.26 -10.84 -3.85
CA ASP A 78 10.82 -11.44 -2.59
C ASP A 78 10.99 -10.43 -1.45
N CYS A 79 10.07 -10.49 -0.50
CA CYS A 79 10.07 -9.66 0.69
C CYS A 79 9.81 -10.52 1.93
N THR A 80 10.46 -10.20 3.02
CA THR A 80 10.23 -10.82 4.32
C THR A 80 9.92 -9.74 5.34
N PHE A 81 8.82 -9.87 6.06
CA PHE A 81 8.55 -9.03 7.22
C PHE A 81 9.21 -9.67 8.43
N THR A 82 10.22 -9.01 8.98
CA THR A 82 11.09 -9.57 10.02
C THR A 82 10.83 -9.01 11.40
N ASP A 83 10.26 -7.82 11.49
CA ASP A 83 10.02 -7.13 12.76
C ASP A 83 8.83 -6.15 12.65
N THR A 84 8.44 -5.62 13.79
CA THR A 84 7.51 -4.51 13.93
C THR A 84 8.28 -3.24 14.28
N ALA A 85 7.72 -2.09 13.93
CA ALA A 85 8.25 -0.80 14.33
C ALA A 85 7.11 0.20 14.53
N TRP A 86 7.47 1.40 15.00
CA TRP A 86 6.53 2.45 15.32
C TRP A 86 6.95 3.78 14.70
N PHE A 87 5.99 4.52 14.18
CA PHE A 87 6.16 5.95 13.96
C PHE A 87 5.78 6.71 15.23
N GLY A 88 6.79 7.04 16.03
CA GLY A 88 6.59 7.57 17.39
C GLY A 88 5.82 6.56 18.28
N GLU A 89 4.72 7.01 18.89
CA GLU A 89 3.75 6.14 19.58
C GLU A 89 2.39 6.09 18.85
N GLU A 90 2.35 6.56 17.60
CA GLU A 90 1.10 6.81 16.90
C GLU A 90 0.70 5.70 15.91
N MET A 91 1.66 4.99 15.34
CA MET A 91 1.36 3.96 14.33
C MET A 91 2.31 2.78 14.41
N LEU A 92 1.74 1.59 14.61
CA LEU A 92 2.42 0.30 14.54
C LEU A 92 2.43 -0.19 13.07
N TYR A 93 3.58 -0.70 12.62
CA TYR A 93 3.73 -1.26 11.27
C TYR A 93 4.69 -2.44 11.24
N LEU A 94 4.61 -3.27 10.18
CA LEU A 94 5.60 -4.28 9.84
C LEU A 94 6.70 -3.68 8.96
N VAL A 95 7.93 -4.09 9.23
CA VAL A 95 9.14 -3.67 8.49
C VAL A 95 9.41 -4.66 7.37
N PRO A 96 9.39 -4.26 6.10
CA PRO A 96 9.75 -5.10 4.98
C PRO A 96 11.28 -5.20 4.84
N ASP A 97 11.79 -6.37 4.49
CA ASP A 97 13.19 -6.62 4.15
C ASP A 97 13.26 -7.41 2.82
N PRO A 98 13.91 -6.86 1.77
CA PRO A 98 14.55 -5.55 1.70
C PRO A 98 13.56 -4.38 1.50
N GLU A 99 13.90 -3.19 2.03
CA GLU A 99 13.14 -1.95 1.80
C GLU A 99 13.38 -1.32 0.42
N GLU A 100 14.58 -1.53 -0.13
CA GLU A 100 15.05 -0.82 -1.32
C GLU A 100 14.16 -0.99 -2.56
N PRO A 101 13.60 -2.17 -2.89
CA PRO A 101 12.71 -2.31 -4.02
C PRO A 101 11.42 -1.47 -3.89
N PHE A 102 10.89 -1.32 -2.68
CA PHE A 102 9.72 -0.46 -2.42
C PHE A 102 10.07 1.02 -2.60
N ARG A 103 11.24 1.46 -2.09
CA ARG A 103 11.75 2.82 -2.32
C ARG A 103 11.92 3.12 -3.80
N ARG A 104 12.42 2.15 -4.56
CA ARG A 104 12.56 2.25 -6.01
C ARG A 104 11.21 2.38 -6.71
N LEU A 105 10.20 1.59 -6.32
CA LEU A 105 8.83 1.72 -6.84
C LEU A 105 8.30 3.12 -6.61
N THR A 106 8.39 3.63 -5.37
CA THR A 106 7.94 4.99 -5.03
C THR A 106 8.68 6.05 -5.85
N ALA A 107 10.00 5.95 -5.94
CA ALA A 107 10.81 6.91 -6.71
C ALA A 107 10.45 6.90 -8.20
N ARG A 108 10.31 5.74 -8.82
CA ARG A 108 9.95 5.62 -10.24
C ARG A 108 8.54 6.14 -10.54
N VAL A 109 7.57 5.82 -9.69
CA VAL A 109 6.21 6.35 -9.87
C VAL A 109 6.20 7.88 -9.68
N HIS A 110 6.90 8.41 -8.66
CA HIS A 110 6.97 9.85 -8.44
C HIS A 110 7.71 10.58 -9.57
N GLU A 111 8.78 10.00 -10.13
CA GLU A 111 9.49 10.55 -11.30
C GLU A 111 8.58 10.67 -12.53
N ALA A 112 7.72 9.69 -12.76
CA ALA A 112 6.76 9.69 -13.88
C ALA A 112 5.53 10.59 -13.62
N PHE A 113 5.19 10.81 -12.36
CA PHE A 113 4.03 11.62 -11.92
C PHE A 113 4.46 12.66 -10.88
N PRO A 114 5.28 13.66 -11.25
CA PRO A 114 5.92 14.59 -10.30
C PRO A 114 4.93 15.50 -9.56
N ASP A 115 3.76 15.73 -10.10
CA ASP A 115 2.70 16.54 -9.47
C ASP A 115 2.00 15.81 -8.31
N HIS A 116 2.31 14.52 -8.10
CA HIS A 116 1.72 13.67 -7.08
C HIS A 116 2.79 13.12 -6.13
N PRO A 117 3.42 13.96 -5.29
CA PRO A 117 4.44 13.50 -4.35
C PRO A 117 3.83 12.58 -3.29
N PRO A 118 4.56 11.52 -2.84
CA PRO A 118 4.13 10.66 -1.76
C PRO A 118 3.73 11.49 -0.53
N TYR A 119 2.59 11.15 0.07
CA TYR A 119 2.03 11.84 1.25
C TYR A 119 1.92 13.36 1.06
N ARG A 120 1.67 13.83 -0.17
CA ARG A 120 1.62 15.26 -0.55
C ARG A 120 2.89 16.03 -0.20
N GLY A 121 4.04 15.35 -0.18
CA GLY A 121 5.33 15.95 0.17
C GLY A 121 5.51 16.21 1.68
N ALA A 122 4.62 15.69 2.54
CA ALA A 122 4.72 15.90 4.00
C ALA A 122 5.93 15.19 4.64
N HIS A 123 6.51 14.20 3.97
CA HIS A 123 7.65 13.42 4.45
C HIS A 123 8.75 13.43 3.40
N GLY A 124 9.99 13.74 3.80
CA GLY A 124 11.11 13.89 2.85
C GLY A 124 11.54 12.57 2.20
N ASP A 125 11.64 11.49 2.98
CA ASP A 125 11.98 10.14 2.49
C ASP A 125 11.00 9.13 3.11
N PRO A 126 9.99 8.69 2.35
CA PRO A 126 8.98 7.77 2.86
C PRO A 126 9.61 6.43 3.26
N VAL A 127 9.37 5.98 4.48
CA VAL A 127 9.77 4.66 4.97
C VAL A 127 8.79 3.62 4.45
N PRO A 128 9.23 2.59 3.70
CA PRO A 128 8.36 1.48 3.31
C PRO A 128 7.83 0.75 4.54
N HIS A 129 6.51 0.56 4.62
CA HIS A 129 5.88 -0.07 5.78
C HIS A 129 4.53 -0.68 5.41
N LEU A 130 4.14 -1.73 6.13
CA LEU A 130 2.78 -2.26 6.12
C LEU A 130 2.10 -1.87 7.43
N SER A 131 1.13 -0.97 7.35
CA SER A 131 0.40 -0.46 8.53
C SER A 131 -0.39 -1.56 9.21
N ILE A 132 -0.27 -1.64 10.54
CA ILE A 132 -1.05 -2.54 11.40
C ILE A 132 -2.17 -1.77 12.08
N GLY A 133 -1.84 -0.59 12.63
CA GLY A 133 -2.83 0.19 13.32
C GLY A 133 -2.34 1.54 13.79
N GLN A 134 -3.29 2.41 14.05
CA GLN A 134 -3.07 3.79 14.48
C GLN A 134 -3.72 4.02 15.84
N ARG A 135 -3.02 4.72 16.73
CA ARG A 135 -3.50 5.04 18.08
C ARG A 135 -4.86 5.75 18.08
N ARG A 136 -5.15 6.55 17.07
CA ARG A 136 -6.45 7.21 16.92
C ARG A 136 -7.62 6.26 16.65
N GLN A 137 -7.35 5.00 16.29
CA GLN A 137 -8.36 3.95 16.04
C GLN A 137 -8.52 3.00 17.22
N GLY A 138 -7.61 3.06 18.21
CA GLY A 138 -7.63 2.23 19.41
C GLY A 138 -6.70 2.77 20.48
N ASP A 139 -6.60 2.08 21.63
CA ASP A 139 -5.68 2.47 22.67
C ASP A 139 -4.26 1.90 22.46
N LEU A 140 -3.29 2.49 23.16
CA LEU A 140 -1.90 2.06 23.05
C LEU A 140 -1.69 0.64 23.61
N ALA A 141 -2.46 0.22 24.63
CA ALA A 141 -2.34 -1.10 25.24
C ALA A 141 -2.73 -2.18 24.24
N GLY A 142 -3.87 -2.05 23.54
CA GLY A 142 -4.31 -2.98 22.53
C GLY A 142 -3.34 -3.06 21.33
N LEU A 143 -2.73 -1.93 20.91
CA LEU A 143 -1.70 -1.94 19.88
C LEU A 143 -0.41 -2.64 20.34
N ARG A 144 -0.03 -2.55 21.62
CA ARG A 144 1.11 -3.29 22.18
C ARG A 144 0.83 -4.80 22.26
N GLU A 145 -0.38 -5.19 22.62
CA GLU A 145 -0.81 -6.59 22.57
C GLU A 145 -0.78 -7.14 21.14
N ALA A 146 -1.24 -6.35 20.17
CA ALA A 146 -1.14 -6.70 18.75
C ALA A 146 0.32 -6.86 18.30
N GLU A 147 1.21 -5.97 18.73
CA GLU A 147 2.64 -6.05 18.45
C GLU A 147 3.25 -7.36 18.97
N GLU A 148 2.97 -7.73 20.22
CA GLU A 148 3.48 -8.99 20.82
C GLU A 148 2.97 -10.21 20.05
N ALA A 149 1.67 -10.24 19.72
CA ALA A 149 1.06 -11.32 18.96
C ALA A 149 1.66 -11.46 17.55
N LEU A 150 1.95 -10.34 16.88
CA LEU A 150 2.57 -10.32 15.56
C LEU A 150 4.02 -10.80 15.62
N ARG A 151 4.82 -10.32 16.58
CA ARG A 151 6.22 -10.75 16.74
C ARG A 151 6.37 -12.24 16.91
N ALA A 152 5.42 -12.89 17.57
CA ALA A 152 5.41 -14.35 17.72
C ALA A 152 5.18 -15.13 16.41
N GLN A 153 4.71 -14.46 15.35
CA GLN A 153 4.41 -15.06 14.06
C GLN A 153 5.40 -14.65 12.95
N LEU A 154 6.34 -13.74 13.27
CA LEU A 154 7.40 -13.34 12.34
C LEU A 154 8.53 -14.38 12.31
N PRO A 155 9.27 -14.52 11.20
CA PRO A 155 9.12 -13.76 9.96
C PRO A 155 8.01 -14.28 9.03
N ILE A 156 7.42 -13.40 8.22
CA ILE A 156 6.45 -13.76 7.19
C ILE A 156 7.04 -13.39 5.82
N ARG A 157 6.98 -14.32 4.87
CA ARG A 157 7.50 -14.12 3.51
C ARG A 157 6.37 -13.89 2.53
N THR A 158 6.63 -13.07 1.53
CA THR A 158 5.74 -12.83 0.40
C THR A 158 6.56 -12.53 -0.86
N SER A 159 6.00 -12.80 -2.03
CA SER A 159 6.58 -12.42 -3.31
C SER A 159 5.79 -11.26 -3.90
N VAL A 160 6.49 -10.24 -4.36
CA VAL A 160 5.93 -9.03 -4.95
C VAL A 160 6.11 -9.09 -6.46
N GLU A 161 5.05 -9.42 -7.18
CA GLU A 161 5.05 -9.53 -8.65
C GLU A 161 4.20 -8.44 -9.31
N THR A 162 3.36 -7.77 -8.53
CA THR A 162 2.41 -6.78 -9.04
C THR A 162 2.30 -5.57 -8.09
N ALA A 163 1.92 -4.44 -8.66
CA ALA A 163 1.33 -3.32 -7.95
C ALA A 163 -0.12 -3.10 -8.40
N ALA A 164 -0.90 -2.40 -7.62
CA ALA A 164 -2.31 -2.18 -7.91
C ALA A 164 -2.71 -0.72 -7.70
N LEU A 165 -3.58 -0.22 -8.57
CA LEU A 165 -4.28 1.05 -8.38
C LEU A 165 -5.60 0.75 -7.68
N TYR A 166 -5.81 1.35 -6.52
CA TYR A 166 -7.06 1.37 -5.77
C TYR A 166 -7.65 2.77 -5.77
N ALA A 167 -8.96 2.87 -5.72
CA ALA A 167 -9.65 4.14 -5.55
C ALA A 167 -10.90 3.96 -4.66
N GLY A 168 -11.27 5.02 -3.95
CA GLY A 168 -12.43 5.00 -3.06
C GLY A 168 -12.64 6.33 -2.36
N THR A 169 -13.44 6.27 -1.32
CA THR A 169 -13.73 7.37 -0.41
C THR A 169 -13.28 7.01 1.00
N ARG A 170 -13.62 7.82 2.01
CA ARG A 170 -13.36 7.48 3.42
C ARG A 170 -14.52 6.74 4.08
N GLU A 171 -15.43 6.20 3.28
CA GLU A 171 -16.53 5.39 3.75
C GLU A 171 -16.13 3.91 3.85
N PRO A 172 -16.70 3.15 4.81
CA PRO A 172 -16.42 1.73 4.94
C PRO A 172 -16.68 0.94 3.66
N GLY A 173 -15.73 0.09 3.27
CA GLY A 173 -15.85 -0.79 2.09
C GLY A 173 -15.83 -0.08 0.74
N SER A 174 -15.50 1.23 0.69
CA SER A 174 -15.57 2.03 -0.54
C SER A 174 -14.35 1.85 -1.46
N TRP A 175 -13.21 1.42 -0.94
CA TRP A 175 -11.99 1.26 -1.75
C TRP A 175 -12.03 -0.03 -2.54
N GLN A 176 -11.89 0.09 -3.85
CA GLN A 176 -11.95 -1.01 -4.79
C GLN A 176 -10.74 -1.00 -5.72
N LEU A 177 -10.40 -2.18 -6.23
CA LEU A 177 -9.37 -2.36 -7.22
C LEU A 177 -9.81 -1.73 -8.56
N VAL A 178 -9.01 -0.81 -9.06
CA VAL A 178 -9.16 -0.24 -10.42
C VAL A 178 -8.41 -1.09 -11.43
N ARG A 179 -7.13 -1.41 -11.14
CA ARG A 179 -6.28 -2.18 -12.04
C ARG A 179 -5.05 -2.75 -11.32
N THR A 180 -4.64 -3.95 -11.74
CA THR A 180 -3.36 -4.57 -11.36
C THR A 180 -2.34 -4.40 -12.50
N PHE A 181 -1.09 -4.14 -12.13
CA PHE A 181 0.03 -3.93 -13.03
C PHE A 181 1.15 -4.93 -12.71
N PRO A 182 1.60 -5.74 -13.67
CA PRO A 182 2.75 -6.60 -13.46
C PRO A 182 4.03 -5.77 -13.29
N LEU A 183 4.89 -6.18 -12.37
CA LEU A 183 6.26 -5.70 -12.29
C LEU A 183 7.11 -6.35 -13.40
N GLY A 184 8.31 -5.84 -13.61
CA GLY A 184 9.25 -6.39 -14.56
C GLY A 184 9.70 -7.81 -14.18
N ARG A 185 10.25 -8.54 -15.16
CA ARG A 185 10.85 -9.85 -14.84
C ARG A 185 12.14 -9.66 -14.05
N PRO A 186 12.44 -10.53 -13.08
CA PRO A 186 13.75 -10.55 -12.45
C PRO A 186 14.85 -10.66 -13.51
N ALA A 187 15.94 -9.92 -13.33
CA ALA A 187 17.13 -10.13 -14.14
C ALA A 187 17.64 -11.54 -13.87
N GLY A 188 17.65 -12.38 -14.91
CA GLY A 188 18.13 -13.76 -14.84
C GLY A 188 19.63 -13.83 -14.57
#